data_8633db92fc459587e189d01332e4a2a3
#
_entry.id   8633db92fc459587e189d01332e4a2a3
#
_cell.length_a   1.000
_cell.length_b   1.000
_cell.length_c   1.000
_cell.angle_alpha   90.00
_cell.angle_beta   90.00
_cell.angle_gamma   90.00
#
_symmetry.space_group_name_H-M   'P 1'
#
loop_
_entity.id
_entity.type
_entity.pdbx_description
1 polymer ?
#
loop_
_entity_poly.entity_id
_entity_poly.type
_entity_poly.pdbx_seq_one_letter_code
_entity_poly.pdbx_strand_id
1 'polypeptide(L)'
;VLLSFASIAPAQAAGIGACLITKTDTNPFFVKLKEGATAKAAELGVDLKAYAGKDDGDNEGQVAAIETCIADGAKGILITPSDTKAIVPTIKKARDAGILVIALDTPLDPIDAADQTMATDNFQAGFLIGSYARVKLGDAAKDAKIGFLDINSKQVTVDVLRDQGFMKGFGIDVKDPNVIGDEDD
;
A
#
# COMPACT_ATOMS: atom_id res chain seq x y z
N VAL A 1 44.99 -27.92 38.60
CA VAL A 1 44.57 -27.58 37.24
C VAL A 1 43.06 -27.33 37.31
N LEU A 2 42.64 -26.04 37.27
CA LEU A 2 41.24 -25.66 37.22
C LEU A 2 40.82 -25.63 35.74
N LEU A 3 39.96 -26.55 35.33
CA LEU A 3 39.29 -26.53 34.02
C LEU A 3 38.11 -25.54 34.09
N SER A 4 38.25 -24.38 33.45
CA SER A 4 37.13 -23.46 33.22
C SER A 4 36.25 -24.00 32.09
N PHE A 5 35.05 -24.43 32.42
CA PHE A 5 34.01 -24.71 31.42
C PHE A 5 33.44 -23.37 30.91
N ALA A 6 33.80 -22.99 29.70
CA ALA A 6 33.14 -21.89 29.00
C ALA A 6 31.76 -22.38 28.59
N SER A 7 30.70 -21.84 29.19
CA SER A 7 29.31 -22.04 28.74
C SER A 7 29.12 -21.36 27.40
N ILE A 8 29.01 -22.13 26.33
CA ILE A 8 28.58 -21.66 25.01
C ILE A 8 27.07 -21.45 25.14
N ALA A 9 26.65 -20.18 25.33
CA ALA A 9 25.26 -19.84 25.20
C ALA A 9 24.84 -20.09 23.73
N PRO A 10 23.68 -20.74 23.47
CA PRO A 10 23.22 -20.90 22.10
C PRO A 10 23.04 -19.52 21.50
N ALA A 11 23.72 -19.24 20.39
CA ALA A 11 23.45 -18.06 19.58
C ALA A 11 22.00 -18.21 19.07
N GLN A 12 21.11 -17.43 19.64
CA GLN A 12 19.75 -17.34 19.15
C GLN A 12 19.85 -16.77 17.73
N ALA A 13 19.47 -17.56 16.74
CA ALA A 13 19.44 -17.06 15.36
C ALA A 13 18.60 -15.80 15.37
N ALA A 14 19.21 -14.66 15.01
CA ALA A 14 18.49 -13.42 14.88
C ALA A 14 17.34 -13.67 13.90
N GLY A 15 16.10 -13.38 14.33
CA GLY A 15 14.93 -13.57 13.50
C GLY A 15 15.08 -12.77 12.18
N ILE A 16 14.41 -13.22 11.13
CA ILE A 16 14.38 -12.46 9.87
C ILE A 16 13.74 -11.10 10.15
N GLY A 17 14.50 -10.01 9.96
CA GLY A 17 13.97 -8.65 10.10
C GLY A 17 13.05 -8.29 8.95
N ALA A 18 11.90 -7.71 9.26
CA ALA A 18 10.96 -7.16 8.27
C ALA A 18 10.37 -5.83 8.75
N CYS A 19 9.89 -5.04 7.80
CA CYS A 19 9.19 -3.79 8.10
C CYS A 19 7.76 -3.82 7.56
N LEU A 20 6.84 -3.21 8.32
CA LEU A 20 5.52 -2.82 7.85
C LEU A 20 5.45 -1.29 7.85
N ILE A 21 5.08 -0.69 6.72
CA ILE A 21 4.97 0.76 6.57
C ILE A 21 3.57 1.07 6.07
N THR A 22 2.76 1.71 6.92
CA THR A 22 1.37 2.09 6.59
C THR A 22 1.25 3.59 6.32
N LYS A 23 0.10 4.02 5.75
CA LYS A 23 -0.15 5.46 5.53
C LYS A 23 -0.28 6.20 6.84
N THR A 24 -1.08 5.66 7.78
CA THR A 24 -1.25 6.23 9.11
C THR A 24 -1.34 5.12 10.17
N ASP A 25 -1.24 5.48 11.45
CA ASP A 25 -1.48 4.60 12.58
C ASP A 25 -2.82 4.86 13.29
N THR A 26 -3.63 5.79 12.77
CA THR A 26 -4.94 6.20 13.34
C THR A 26 -6.13 5.64 12.57
N ASN A 27 -5.99 5.35 11.27
CA ASN A 27 -7.06 4.74 10.48
C ASN A 27 -7.29 3.29 10.94
N PRO A 28 -8.53 2.90 11.32
CA PRO A 28 -8.85 1.55 11.82
C PRO A 28 -8.43 0.42 10.87
N PHE A 29 -8.43 0.65 9.56
CA PHE A 29 -7.97 -0.31 8.57
C PHE A 29 -6.48 -0.63 8.76
N PHE A 30 -5.62 0.39 8.84
CA PHE A 30 -4.19 0.21 9.02
C PHE A 30 -3.83 -0.29 10.43
N VAL A 31 -4.59 0.12 11.45
CA VAL A 31 -4.47 -0.45 12.79
C VAL A 31 -4.67 -1.97 12.75
N LYS A 32 -5.73 -2.42 12.06
CA LYS A 32 -6.06 -3.85 11.95
C LYS A 32 -5.03 -4.62 11.12
N LEU A 33 -4.52 -4.01 10.06
CA LEU A 33 -3.46 -4.56 9.23
C LEU A 33 -2.17 -4.75 10.06
N LYS A 34 -1.79 -3.76 10.87
CA LYS A 34 -0.64 -3.83 11.80
C LYS A 34 -0.82 -4.93 12.84
N GLU A 35 -2.00 -5.03 13.45
CA GLU A 35 -2.30 -6.09 14.43
C GLU A 35 -2.12 -7.49 13.81
N GLY A 36 -2.68 -7.70 12.61
CA GLY A 36 -2.57 -8.97 11.91
C GLY A 36 -1.12 -9.31 11.53
N ALA A 37 -0.39 -8.33 11.00
CA ALA A 37 1.02 -8.51 10.64
C ALA A 37 1.88 -8.81 11.87
N THR A 38 1.67 -8.11 12.98
CA THR A 38 2.41 -8.33 14.23
C THR A 38 2.14 -9.72 14.80
N ALA A 39 0.89 -10.15 14.82
CA ALA A 39 0.52 -11.49 15.31
C ALA A 39 1.17 -12.58 14.44
N LYS A 40 1.14 -12.42 13.12
CA LYS A 40 1.74 -13.40 12.19
C LYS A 40 3.27 -13.39 12.26
N ALA A 41 3.89 -12.23 12.42
CA ALA A 41 5.33 -12.13 12.60
C ALA A 41 5.80 -12.87 13.87
N ALA A 42 5.08 -12.71 14.98
CA ALA A 42 5.37 -13.43 16.22
C ALA A 42 5.25 -14.94 16.05
N GLU A 43 4.20 -15.42 15.35
CA GLU A 43 4.01 -16.84 15.04
C GLU A 43 5.18 -17.41 14.22
N LEU A 44 5.68 -16.63 13.26
CA LEU A 44 6.74 -17.05 12.33
C LEU A 44 8.17 -16.79 12.84
N GLY A 45 8.34 -16.14 14.00
CA GLY A 45 9.64 -15.76 14.51
C GLY A 45 10.31 -14.64 13.70
N VAL A 46 9.51 -13.78 13.05
CA VAL A 46 9.96 -12.60 12.29
C VAL A 46 10.06 -11.41 13.23
N ASP A 47 11.19 -10.69 13.19
CA ASP A 47 11.37 -9.41 13.88
C ASP A 47 10.74 -8.29 13.02
N LEU A 48 9.47 -7.95 13.31
CA LEU A 48 8.70 -6.97 12.56
C LEU A 48 8.78 -5.60 13.21
N LYS A 49 9.32 -4.63 12.47
CA LYS A 49 9.26 -3.19 12.82
C LYS A 49 8.12 -2.54 12.06
N ALA A 50 7.23 -1.82 12.77
CA ALA A 50 6.10 -1.15 12.15
C ALA A 50 6.27 0.37 12.20
N TYR A 51 6.10 1.01 11.06
CA TYR A 51 6.15 2.44 10.83
C TYR A 51 4.85 2.93 10.20
N ALA A 52 4.57 4.22 10.34
CA ALA A 52 3.45 4.87 9.70
C ALA A 52 3.81 6.30 9.30
N GLY A 53 3.19 6.80 8.25
CA GLY A 53 3.17 8.23 7.96
C GLY A 53 2.33 9.01 8.98
N LYS A 54 2.46 10.32 8.99
CA LYS A 54 1.68 11.23 9.85
C LYS A 54 0.24 11.36 9.38
N ASP A 55 0.06 11.29 8.07
CA ASP A 55 -1.23 11.35 7.37
C ASP A 55 -1.17 10.52 6.07
N ASP A 56 -2.31 10.41 5.37
CA ASP A 56 -2.42 9.59 4.15
C ASP A 56 -1.54 10.09 3.00
N GLY A 57 -1.02 11.33 3.07
CA GLY A 57 -0.14 11.94 2.05
C GLY A 57 1.34 11.99 2.44
N ASP A 58 1.74 11.51 3.62
CA ASP A 58 3.12 11.64 4.14
C ASP A 58 4.10 10.68 3.45
N ASN A 59 4.45 11.00 2.21
CA ASN A 59 5.46 10.25 1.47
C ASN A 59 6.87 10.38 2.08
N GLU A 60 7.23 11.54 2.64
CA GLU A 60 8.55 11.76 3.22
C GLU A 60 8.80 10.88 4.45
N GLY A 61 7.78 10.73 5.32
CA GLY A 61 7.84 9.82 6.45
C GLY A 61 8.02 8.36 6.02
N GLN A 62 7.35 7.96 4.94
CA GLN A 62 7.50 6.61 4.39
C GLN A 62 8.89 6.39 3.76
N VAL A 63 9.44 7.39 3.05
CA VAL A 63 10.82 7.34 2.53
C VAL A 63 11.81 7.12 3.66
N ALA A 64 11.71 7.90 4.74
CA ALA A 64 12.59 7.76 5.91
C ALA A 64 12.46 6.38 6.57
N ALA A 65 11.25 5.83 6.64
CA ALA A 65 11.02 4.48 7.16
C ALA A 65 11.69 3.40 6.30
N ILE A 66 11.57 3.49 4.97
CA ILE A 66 12.23 2.55 4.06
C ILE A 66 13.75 2.62 4.22
N GLU A 67 14.33 3.83 4.27
CA GLU A 67 15.77 4.01 4.45
C GLU A 67 16.26 3.44 5.79
N THR A 68 15.46 3.58 6.85
CA THR A 68 15.71 2.93 8.14
C THR A 68 15.70 1.40 8.01
N CYS A 69 14.74 0.83 7.32
CA CYS A 69 14.65 -0.61 7.09
C CYS A 69 15.84 -1.16 6.29
N ILE A 70 16.32 -0.40 5.30
CA ILE A 70 17.53 -0.74 4.54
C ILE A 70 18.75 -0.73 5.46
N ALA A 71 18.93 0.32 6.27
CA ALA A 71 20.04 0.46 7.20
C ALA A 71 20.07 -0.65 8.28
N ASP A 72 18.88 -1.08 8.73
CA ASP A 72 18.71 -2.17 9.71
C ASP A 72 18.91 -3.56 9.08
N GLY A 73 19.10 -3.65 7.78
CA GLY A 73 19.32 -4.91 7.08
C GLY A 73 18.08 -5.80 7.00
N ALA A 74 16.88 -5.22 6.99
CA ALA A 74 15.64 -5.93 6.80
C ALA A 74 15.68 -6.82 5.55
N LYS A 75 14.93 -7.92 5.55
CA LYS A 75 14.83 -8.85 4.42
C LYS A 75 13.51 -8.69 3.67
N GLY A 76 12.54 -8.00 4.27
CA GLY A 76 11.25 -7.72 3.64
C GLY A 76 10.69 -6.38 4.10
N ILE A 77 10.00 -5.72 3.18
CA ILE A 77 9.21 -4.50 3.42
C ILE A 77 7.80 -4.75 2.89
N LEU A 78 6.83 -4.57 3.77
CA LEU A 78 5.41 -4.53 3.47
C LEU A 78 4.99 -3.06 3.51
N ILE A 79 4.49 -2.49 2.42
CA ILE A 79 4.18 -1.05 2.36
C ILE A 79 2.81 -0.78 1.75
N THR A 80 2.05 0.14 2.39
CA THR A 80 0.89 0.79 1.78
C THR A 80 1.30 2.21 1.38
N PRO A 81 1.64 2.47 0.11
CA PRO A 81 2.24 3.74 -0.30
C PRO A 81 1.26 4.92 -0.21
N SER A 82 1.73 6.06 0.31
CA SER A 82 1.00 7.33 0.36
C SER A 82 1.04 8.07 -0.97
N ASP A 83 2.15 7.96 -1.71
CA ASP A 83 2.32 8.45 -3.06
C ASP A 83 2.88 7.32 -3.93
N THR A 84 2.08 6.86 -4.88
CA THR A 84 2.37 5.64 -5.65
C THR A 84 3.49 5.79 -6.66
N LYS A 85 3.82 7.04 -7.02
CA LYS A 85 4.91 7.39 -7.97
C LYS A 85 6.14 7.90 -7.25
N ALA A 86 5.99 8.86 -6.34
CA ALA A 86 7.13 9.52 -5.69
C ALA A 86 7.93 8.56 -4.79
N ILE A 87 7.32 7.49 -4.26
CA ILE A 87 8.00 6.49 -3.42
C ILE A 87 8.90 5.54 -4.23
N VAL A 88 8.65 5.36 -5.55
CA VAL A 88 9.29 4.33 -6.40
C VAL A 88 10.83 4.37 -6.38
N PRO A 89 11.50 5.54 -6.44
CA PRO A 89 12.96 5.57 -6.35
C PRO A 89 13.51 4.95 -5.06
N THR A 90 12.81 5.14 -3.94
CA THR A 90 13.22 4.57 -2.64
C THR A 90 12.90 3.07 -2.55
N ILE A 91 11.79 2.64 -3.11
CA ILE A 91 11.47 1.22 -3.29
C ILE A 91 12.57 0.52 -4.09
N LYS A 92 13.01 1.16 -5.20
CA LYS A 92 14.10 0.60 -6.00
C LYS A 92 15.39 0.45 -5.19
N LYS A 93 15.76 1.43 -4.35
CA LYS A 93 16.92 1.29 -3.46
C LYS A 93 16.80 0.07 -2.55
N ALA A 94 15.61 -0.18 -1.97
CA ALA A 94 15.40 -1.33 -1.11
C ALA A 94 15.56 -2.65 -1.89
N ARG A 95 14.99 -2.75 -3.08
CA ARG A 95 15.12 -3.93 -3.95
C ARG A 95 16.56 -4.16 -4.42
N ASP A 96 17.27 -3.09 -4.77
CA ASP A 96 18.70 -3.15 -5.15
C ASP A 96 19.58 -3.62 -3.96
N ALA A 97 19.14 -3.39 -2.72
CA ALA A 97 19.76 -3.93 -1.51
C ALA A 97 19.37 -5.38 -1.20
N GLY A 98 18.60 -6.02 -2.07
CA GLY A 98 18.15 -7.42 -1.93
C GLY A 98 16.99 -7.61 -0.93
N ILE A 99 16.23 -6.56 -0.67
CA ILE A 99 15.05 -6.59 0.20
C ILE A 99 13.81 -6.89 -0.65
N LEU A 100 13.03 -7.90 -0.25
CA LEU A 100 11.74 -8.20 -0.86
C LEU A 100 10.74 -7.08 -0.52
N VAL A 101 10.12 -6.46 -1.53
CA VAL A 101 9.13 -5.41 -1.34
C VAL A 101 7.76 -5.86 -1.82
N ILE A 102 6.78 -5.83 -0.92
CA ILE A 102 5.38 -6.16 -1.20
C ILE A 102 4.53 -4.92 -0.96
N ALA A 103 3.85 -4.45 -2.02
CA ALA A 103 2.85 -3.40 -1.91
C ALA A 103 1.53 -4.00 -1.40
N LEU A 104 0.95 -3.37 -0.39
CA LEU A 104 -0.31 -3.77 0.22
C LEU A 104 -1.39 -2.71 -0.07
N ASP A 105 -2.61 -3.16 -0.38
CA ASP A 105 -3.79 -2.32 -0.56
C ASP A 105 -3.70 -1.35 -1.74
N THR A 106 -2.63 -0.59 -1.82
CA THR A 106 -2.41 0.47 -2.82
C THR A 106 -1.28 0.05 -3.76
N PRO A 107 -1.55 -0.27 -5.04
CA PRO A 107 -0.51 -0.59 -6.03
C PRO A 107 0.44 0.60 -6.28
N LEU A 108 1.70 0.30 -6.56
CA LEU A 108 2.65 1.31 -7.07
C LEU A 108 2.37 1.64 -8.53
N ASP A 109 2.89 2.77 -8.99
CA ASP A 109 2.88 3.17 -10.39
C ASP A 109 4.32 3.45 -10.87
N PRO A 110 4.91 2.57 -11.67
CA PRO A 110 4.33 1.33 -12.23
C PRO A 110 4.17 0.19 -11.20
N ILE A 111 3.25 -0.74 -11.45
CA ILE A 111 2.92 -1.83 -10.52
C ILE A 111 4.09 -2.78 -10.27
N ASP A 112 4.97 -2.96 -11.25
CA ASP A 112 6.17 -3.80 -11.17
C ASP A 112 7.33 -3.16 -10.38
N ALA A 113 7.14 -1.95 -9.87
CA ALA A 113 8.08 -1.34 -8.95
C ALA A 113 8.19 -2.12 -7.62
N ALA A 114 7.14 -2.84 -7.19
CA ALA A 114 7.21 -3.85 -6.13
C ALA A 114 7.45 -5.25 -6.70
N ASP A 115 7.95 -6.18 -5.86
CA ASP A 115 8.09 -7.58 -6.24
C ASP A 115 6.73 -8.28 -6.30
N GLN A 116 5.78 -7.84 -5.48
CA GLN A 116 4.41 -8.32 -5.45
C GLN A 116 3.47 -7.22 -4.96
N THR A 117 2.22 -7.25 -5.45
CA THR A 117 1.14 -6.39 -4.96
C THR A 117 -0.02 -7.25 -4.47
N MET A 118 -0.54 -6.95 -3.28
CA MET A 118 -1.72 -7.57 -2.70
C MET A 118 -2.75 -6.49 -2.43
N ALA A 119 -3.75 -6.38 -3.29
CA ALA A 119 -4.77 -5.34 -3.24
C ALA A 119 -6.13 -5.87 -3.69
N THR A 120 -7.17 -5.10 -3.39
CA THR A 120 -8.50 -5.26 -4.00
C THR A 120 -8.39 -4.96 -5.50
N ASP A 121 -9.19 -5.63 -6.32
CA ASP A 121 -9.43 -5.18 -7.69
C ASP A 121 -10.29 -3.90 -7.65
N ASN A 122 -9.58 -2.76 -7.56
CA ASN A 122 -10.20 -1.45 -7.37
C ASN A 122 -10.99 -0.99 -8.59
N PHE A 123 -10.54 -1.36 -9.80
CA PHE A 123 -11.31 -1.07 -11.02
C PHE A 123 -12.63 -1.84 -11.01
N GLN A 124 -12.61 -3.13 -10.71
CA GLN A 124 -13.82 -3.93 -10.62
C GLN A 124 -14.77 -3.43 -9.52
N ALA A 125 -14.24 -3.00 -8.38
CA ALA A 125 -15.05 -2.42 -7.30
C ALA A 125 -15.78 -1.14 -7.79
N GLY A 126 -15.05 -0.24 -8.45
CA GLY A 126 -15.64 0.94 -9.08
C GLY A 126 -16.68 0.58 -10.15
N PHE A 127 -16.36 -0.35 -11.03
CA PHE A 127 -17.27 -0.80 -12.09
C PHE A 127 -18.59 -1.34 -11.54
N LEU A 128 -18.55 -2.14 -10.50
CA LEU A 128 -19.75 -2.72 -9.89
C LEU A 128 -20.64 -1.64 -9.28
N ILE A 129 -20.10 -0.67 -8.56
CA ILE A 129 -20.88 0.40 -7.96
C ILE A 129 -21.41 1.38 -9.02
N GLY A 130 -20.63 1.68 -10.05
CA GLY A 130 -21.07 2.49 -11.19
C GLY A 130 -22.23 1.84 -11.94
N SER A 131 -22.14 0.55 -12.23
CA SER A 131 -23.19 -0.25 -12.85
C SER A 131 -24.46 -0.28 -11.98
N TYR A 132 -24.30 -0.47 -10.68
CA TYR A 132 -25.43 -0.42 -9.75
C TYR A 132 -26.11 0.96 -9.75
N ALA A 133 -25.32 2.03 -9.67
CA ALA A 133 -25.84 3.40 -9.70
C ALA A 133 -26.61 3.68 -11.01
N ARG A 134 -26.06 3.28 -12.15
CA ARG A 134 -26.72 3.40 -13.46
C ARG A 134 -28.09 2.74 -13.48
N VAL A 135 -28.14 1.48 -13.01
CA VAL A 135 -29.40 0.71 -12.98
C VAL A 135 -30.42 1.34 -12.03
N LYS A 136 -29.97 1.78 -10.85
CA LYS A 136 -30.83 2.39 -9.84
C LYS A 136 -31.42 3.73 -10.27
N LEU A 137 -30.66 4.55 -11.00
CA LEU A 137 -31.12 5.83 -11.50
C LEU A 137 -32.01 5.70 -12.76
N GLY A 138 -31.83 4.63 -13.51
CA GLY A 138 -32.60 4.42 -14.77
C GLY A 138 -32.44 5.61 -15.71
N ASP A 139 -33.55 6.17 -16.17
CA ASP A 139 -33.53 7.32 -17.09
C ASP A 139 -32.90 8.58 -16.48
N ALA A 140 -32.96 8.74 -15.16
CA ALA A 140 -32.35 9.89 -14.47
C ALA A 140 -30.81 9.84 -14.49
N ALA A 141 -30.22 8.72 -14.85
CA ALA A 141 -28.76 8.60 -14.91
C ALA A 141 -28.10 9.54 -15.91
N LYS A 142 -28.80 9.87 -17.01
CA LYS A 142 -28.28 10.77 -18.05
C LYS A 142 -28.11 12.23 -17.59
N ASP A 143 -28.85 12.64 -16.55
CA ASP A 143 -28.81 13.98 -15.99
C ASP A 143 -28.14 14.00 -14.58
N ALA A 144 -27.57 12.87 -14.16
CA ALA A 144 -26.96 12.75 -12.85
C ALA A 144 -25.65 13.57 -12.77
N LYS A 145 -25.50 14.28 -11.66
CA LYS A 145 -24.25 14.93 -11.31
C LYS A 145 -23.47 14.01 -10.39
N ILE A 146 -22.25 13.70 -10.75
CA ILE A 146 -21.37 12.78 -10.03
C ILE A 146 -20.22 13.58 -9.45
N GLY A 147 -19.93 13.38 -8.15
CA GLY A 147 -18.77 13.93 -7.50
C GLY A 147 -17.93 12.79 -6.95
N PHE A 148 -16.62 12.80 -7.22
CA PHE A 148 -15.67 11.89 -6.65
C PHE A 148 -15.04 12.49 -5.38
N LEU A 149 -14.74 11.63 -4.41
CA LEU A 149 -14.03 12.00 -3.18
C LEU A 149 -12.75 11.19 -3.11
N ASP A 150 -11.66 11.82 -3.49
CA ASP A 150 -10.35 11.20 -3.54
C ASP A 150 -9.64 11.27 -2.19
N ILE A 151 -8.73 10.32 -1.94
CA ILE A 151 -7.96 10.26 -0.70
C ILE A 151 -7.10 11.51 -0.54
N ASN A 152 -6.46 11.93 -1.63
CA ASN A 152 -5.63 13.15 -1.68
C ASN A 152 -5.36 13.57 -3.13
N SER A 153 -4.71 14.73 -3.30
CA SER A 153 -4.37 15.30 -4.62
C SER A 153 -3.21 14.59 -5.36
N LYS A 154 -2.73 13.46 -4.87
CA LYS A 154 -1.59 12.73 -5.46
C LYS A 154 -1.98 11.74 -6.55
N GLN A 155 -3.26 11.64 -6.86
CA GLN A 155 -3.76 10.67 -7.84
C GLN A 155 -3.26 9.25 -7.55
N VAL A 156 -3.48 8.80 -6.31
CA VAL A 156 -3.07 7.45 -5.90
C VAL A 156 -3.83 6.39 -6.71
N THR A 157 -3.18 5.30 -7.02
CA THR A 157 -3.72 4.27 -7.93
C THR A 157 -5.07 3.71 -7.51
N VAL A 158 -5.38 3.66 -6.22
CA VAL A 158 -6.70 3.19 -5.73
C VAL A 158 -7.84 4.14 -6.12
N ASP A 159 -7.61 5.46 -6.11
CA ASP A 159 -8.60 6.45 -6.53
C ASP A 159 -8.78 6.36 -8.03
N VAL A 160 -7.69 6.48 -8.80
CA VAL A 160 -7.72 6.37 -10.27
C VAL A 160 -8.49 5.13 -10.73
N LEU A 161 -8.16 3.95 -10.18
CA LEU A 161 -8.81 2.71 -10.60
C LEU A 161 -10.30 2.66 -10.23
N ARG A 162 -10.69 3.16 -9.05
CA ARG A 162 -12.10 3.18 -8.63
C ARG A 162 -12.92 4.14 -9.45
N ASP A 163 -12.41 5.33 -9.72
CA ASP A 163 -13.12 6.34 -10.53
C ASP A 163 -13.26 5.90 -11.97
N GLN A 164 -12.18 5.41 -12.58
CA GLN A 164 -12.21 4.84 -13.92
C GLN A 164 -13.19 3.67 -14.01
N GLY A 165 -13.17 2.78 -13.02
CA GLY A 165 -14.12 1.68 -12.91
C GLY A 165 -15.55 2.17 -12.80
N PHE A 166 -15.82 3.16 -11.92
CA PHE A 166 -17.14 3.75 -11.75
C PHE A 166 -17.65 4.34 -13.06
N MET A 167 -16.86 5.20 -13.69
CA MET A 167 -17.26 5.82 -14.96
C MET A 167 -17.58 4.77 -16.01
N LYS A 168 -16.75 3.77 -16.17
CA LYS A 168 -16.99 2.66 -17.11
C LYS A 168 -18.27 1.90 -16.78
N GLY A 169 -18.52 1.58 -15.52
CA GLY A 169 -19.72 0.89 -15.05
C GLY A 169 -20.99 1.74 -15.21
N PHE A 170 -20.88 3.03 -15.02
CA PHE A 170 -21.97 4.00 -15.20
C PHE A 170 -22.29 4.27 -16.67
N GLY A 171 -21.35 3.98 -17.58
CA GLY A 171 -21.51 4.20 -19.03
C GLY A 171 -20.98 5.56 -19.48
N ILE A 172 -20.02 6.12 -18.73
CA ILE A 172 -19.26 7.32 -19.10
C ILE A 172 -17.98 6.87 -19.81
N ASP A 173 -17.68 7.49 -20.95
CA ASP A 173 -16.42 7.24 -21.65
C ASP A 173 -15.27 7.95 -20.94
N VAL A 174 -14.26 7.16 -20.58
CA VAL A 174 -13.05 7.66 -19.96
C VAL A 174 -12.13 8.23 -21.02
N LYS A 175 -11.73 9.51 -20.89
CA LYS A 175 -10.85 10.20 -21.85
C LYS A 175 -9.40 9.78 -21.66
N ASP A 176 -8.92 9.80 -20.43
CA ASP A 176 -7.55 9.37 -20.06
C ASP A 176 -7.61 8.32 -18.95
N PRO A 177 -7.18 7.07 -19.22
CA PRO A 177 -7.22 6.00 -18.24
C PRO A 177 -6.19 6.17 -17.09
N ASN A 178 -5.34 7.19 -17.12
CA ASN A 178 -4.32 7.44 -16.11
C ASN A 178 -4.64 8.64 -15.21
N VAL A 179 -5.77 9.28 -15.41
CA VAL A 179 -6.20 10.45 -14.67
C VAL A 179 -7.42 10.12 -13.84
N ILE A 180 -7.54 10.72 -12.66
CA ILE A 180 -8.77 10.69 -11.88
C ILE A 180 -9.85 11.47 -12.66
N GLY A 181 -11.06 10.99 -12.60
CA GLY A 181 -12.23 11.52 -13.30
C GLY A 181 -12.55 12.98 -12.99
N ASP A 182 -11.72 13.85 -13.44
CA ASP A 182 -11.91 15.30 -13.52
C ASP A 182 -12.41 15.72 -14.91
N GLU A 183 -13.13 14.82 -15.54
CA GLU A 183 -13.85 15.07 -16.76
C GLU A 183 -15.05 15.96 -16.45
N ASP A 184 -14.73 17.16 -16.06
CA ASP A 184 -15.63 18.22 -15.65
C ASP A 184 -16.38 18.89 -16.80
N ASP A 185 -16.41 18.30 -17.96
CA ASP A 185 -16.95 18.92 -19.17
C ASP A 185 -18.23 18.26 -19.67
#